data_00a398725c4efcc97eae7007ac09d068
#
_entry.id   00a398725c4efcc97eae7007ac09d068
#
_cell.length_a   1.000
_cell.length_b   1.000
_cell.length_c   1.000
_cell.angle_alpha   90.00
_cell.angle_beta   90.00
_cell.angle_gamma   90.00
#
_symmetry.space_group_name_H-M   'P 1'
#
loop_
_entity.id
_entity.type
_entity.pdbx_description
1 polymer ?
#
loop_
_entity_poly.entity_id
_entity_poly.type
_entity_poly.pdbx_seq_one_letter_code
_entity_poly.pdbx_strand_id
1 'polypeptide(L)'
;MKGPNAPPAPTAGMMWWDDDTPSATIWTLKAYDGADWAELGRLNVTTNVFTPADGNIAWADVASAATTNLSATSSNVRITGTTTITSFGTADSGLMRNLRFAAALTLTHNASSLILPGGANITTAAGDTAVAMSLGSGNWLVFNFTRAAAGYAGNILLANPVAAANIGINRGTEQATTSGTAIDFTGIPAGVRRITALLSGVSTNGAANLALRLGTSGGIVATGYSGIFGYWGTVSAAYGALSASFNLTNGSAPDTTTGRFVLENISGNNWLASFTGSVSSGGNIWVSYCSGVIALGGVLDRLRLTTDTGTPTFDAGAINIMWEF
;
A
#
# COMPACT_ATOMS: atom_id res chain seq x y z
N MET A 1 -14.98 -46.92 -28.22
CA MET A 1 -16.32 -47.11 -28.84
C MET A 1 -17.08 -45.81 -28.86
N LYS A 2 -18.07 -45.65 -29.69
CA LYS A 2 -18.95 -44.48 -29.76
C LYS A 2 -20.39 -44.97 -29.86
N GLY A 3 -21.32 -44.33 -29.16
CA GLY A 3 -22.76 -44.62 -29.21
C GLY A 3 -23.49 -44.06 -28.00
N PRO A 4 -24.85 -44.02 -28.06
CA PRO A 4 -25.67 -43.46 -27.00
C PRO A 4 -25.78 -44.39 -25.77
N ASN A 5 -25.43 -45.64 -25.89
CA ASN A 5 -25.49 -46.60 -24.77
C ASN A 5 -24.10 -47.09 -24.39
N ALA A 6 -23.88 -47.23 -23.09
CA ALA A 6 -22.64 -47.77 -22.57
C ALA A 6 -22.40 -49.21 -23.09
N PRO A 7 -21.15 -49.58 -23.41
CA PRO A 7 -20.81 -50.95 -23.81
C PRO A 7 -21.27 -51.98 -22.76
N PRO A 8 -21.93 -53.05 -23.17
CA PRO A 8 -22.24 -54.15 -22.28
C PRO A 8 -20.98 -54.91 -21.90
N ALA A 9 -20.83 -55.31 -20.65
CA ALA A 9 -19.66 -56.00 -20.11
C ALA A 9 -18.32 -55.23 -20.32
N PRO A 10 -18.19 -54.00 -19.82
CA PRO A 10 -16.96 -53.24 -19.95
C PRO A 10 -15.84 -53.84 -19.09
N THR A 11 -14.58 -53.64 -19.53
CA THR A 11 -13.38 -53.98 -18.75
C THR A 11 -12.65 -52.72 -18.32
N ALA A 12 -11.99 -52.75 -17.17
CA ALA A 12 -11.25 -51.61 -16.65
C ALA A 12 -10.27 -51.05 -17.71
N GLY A 13 -10.25 -49.74 -17.89
CA GLY A 13 -9.48 -49.05 -18.91
C GLY A 13 -10.17 -48.89 -20.26
N MET A 14 -11.37 -49.47 -20.46
CA MET A 14 -12.13 -49.24 -21.68
C MET A 14 -12.61 -47.81 -21.77
N MET A 15 -12.49 -47.20 -22.96
CA MET A 15 -12.97 -45.84 -23.23
C MET A 15 -14.20 -45.85 -24.14
N TRP A 16 -15.11 -44.93 -23.86
CA TRP A 16 -16.34 -44.78 -24.61
C TRP A 16 -16.71 -43.31 -24.83
N TRP A 17 -17.10 -42.98 -26.06
CA TRP A 17 -17.70 -41.69 -26.39
C TRP A 17 -19.25 -41.86 -26.33
N ASP A 18 -19.85 -41.24 -25.35
CA ASP A 18 -21.28 -41.03 -25.23
C ASP A 18 -21.67 -39.84 -26.11
N ASP A 19 -22.40 -40.09 -27.20
CA ASP A 19 -22.67 -39.12 -28.25
C ASP A 19 -24.05 -38.49 -28.20
N ASP A 20 -24.82 -38.74 -27.14
CA ASP A 20 -26.13 -38.11 -26.90
C ASP A 20 -26.29 -37.45 -25.53
N THR A 21 -25.32 -37.59 -24.65
CA THR A 21 -25.33 -37.00 -23.32
C THR A 21 -24.22 -35.94 -23.20
N PRO A 22 -24.52 -34.69 -22.85
CA PRO A 22 -25.83 -34.07 -22.58
C PRO A 22 -26.63 -33.69 -23.83
N SER A 23 -26.05 -33.80 -25.02
CA SER A 23 -26.74 -33.54 -26.28
C SER A 23 -25.98 -34.12 -27.48
N ALA A 24 -26.62 -34.24 -28.64
CA ALA A 24 -25.99 -34.71 -29.89
C ALA A 24 -24.81 -33.84 -30.37
N THR A 25 -24.67 -32.61 -29.88
CA THR A 25 -23.57 -31.68 -30.20
C THR A 25 -22.48 -31.65 -29.16
N ILE A 26 -22.68 -32.30 -28.01
CA ILE A 26 -21.68 -32.38 -26.93
C ILE A 26 -21.56 -33.87 -26.56
N TRP A 27 -20.42 -34.43 -26.92
CA TRP A 27 -20.12 -35.83 -26.62
C TRP A 27 -19.29 -35.92 -25.34
N THR A 28 -19.60 -36.92 -24.50
CA THR A 28 -18.87 -37.15 -23.26
C THR A 28 -17.90 -38.32 -23.44
N LEU A 29 -16.60 -38.06 -23.21
CA LEU A 29 -15.58 -39.13 -23.13
C LEU A 29 -15.60 -39.71 -21.73
N LYS A 30 -15.77 -41.02 -21.62
CA LYS A 30 -15.78 -41.78 -20.37
C LYS A 30 -14.76 -42.90 -20.39
N ALA A 31 -14.20 -43.23 -19.22
CA ALA A 31 -13.38 -44.41 -18.98
C ALA A 31 -14.03 -45.29 -17.93
N TYR A 32 -13.98 -46.60 -18.13
CA TYR A 32 -14.46 -47.56 -17.13
C TYR A 32 -13.34 -47.87 -16.14
N ASP A 33 -13.54 -47.60 -14.86
CA ASP A 33 -12.55 -47.79 -13.80
C ASP A 33 -12.53 -49.22 -13.20
N GLY A 34 -13.48 -50.06 -13.63
CA GLY A 34 -13.72 -51.43 -13.12
C GLY A 34 -15.00 -51.56 -12.33
N ALA A 35 -15.62 -50.43 -11.95
CA ALA A 35 -16.91 -50.35 -11.26
C ALA A 35 -17.88 -49.49 -12.03
N ASP A 36 -17.46 -48.27 -12.44
CA ASP A 36 -18.31 -47.27 -13.06
C ASP A 36 -17.63 -46.57 -14.25
N TRP A 37 -18.45 -45.86 -15.07
CA TRP A 37 -17.95 -45.02 -16.15
C TRP A 37 -17.67 -43.62 -15.66
N ALA A 38 -16.40 -43.33 -15.41
CA ALA A 38 -15.92 -42.00 -15.05
C ALA A 38 -15.83 -41.06 -16.26
N GLU A 39 -16.38 -39.84 -16.17
CA GLU A 39 -16.26 -38.82 -17.21
C GLU A 39 -14.83 -38.27 -17.25
N LEU A 40 -14.19 -38.29 -18.44
CA LEU A 40 -12.87 -37.72 -18.68
C LEU A 40 -12.91 -36.31 -19.33
N GLY A 41 -14.04 -35.97 -19.94
CA GLY A 41 -14.24 -34.70 -20.60
C GLY A 41 -15.36 -34.68 -21.60
N ARG A 42 -15.60 -33.52 -22.17
CA ARG A 42 -16.65 -33.26 -23.17
C ARG A 42 -16.08 -32.63 -24.42
N LEU A 43 -16.51 -33.13 -25.59
CA LEU A 43 -16.22 -32.54 -26.88
C LEU A 43 -17.46 -31.87 -27.45
N ASN A 44 -17.39 -30.55 -27.66
CA ASN A 44 -18.38 -29.86 -28.48
C ASN A 44 -18.02 -30.07 -29.94
N VAL A 45 -18.80 -30.90 -30.65
CA VAL A 45 -18.52 -31.27 -32.06
C VAL A 45 -18.86 -30.19 -33.05
N THR A 46 -19.55 -29.13 -32.64
CA THR A 46 -19.83 -27.97 -33.48
C THR A 46 -18.64 -26.98 -33.48
N THR A 47 -18.00 -26.81 -32.34
CA THR A 47 -16.86 -25.88 -32.18
C THR A 47 -15.51 -26.57 -32.19
N ASN A 48 -15.48 -27.91 -32.19
CA ASN A 48 -14.28 -28.74 -32.04
C ASN A 48 -13.47 -28.43 -30.74
N VAL A 49 -14.14 -27.99 -29.68
CA VAL A 49 -13.52 -27.70 -28.38
C VAL A 49 -13.71 -28.92 -27.47
N PHE A 50 -12.59 -29.46 -27.00
CA PHE A 50 -12.58 -30.47 -25.93
C PHE A 50 -12.41 -29.78 -24.58
N THR A 51 -13.32 -30.03 -23.64
CA THR A 51 -13.24 -29.57 -22.25
C THR A 51 -12.99 -30.79 -21.39
N PRO A 52 -11.79 -30.94 -20.79
CA PRO A 52 -11.55 -32.02 -19.84
C PRO A 52 -12.56 -32.00 -18.69
N ALA A 53 -12.91 -33.16 -18.16
CA ALA A 53 -13.59 -33.25 -16.88
C ALA A 53 -12.59 -33.00 -15.76
N ASP A 54 -11.94 -31.85 -15.80
CA ASP A 54 -11.13 -31.37 -14.69
C ASP A 54 -12.11 -31.03 -13.57
N GLY A 55 -12.17 -31.93 -12.66
CA GLY A 55 -12.97 -31.95 -11.47
C GLY A 55 -13.63 -30.62 -11.14
N ASN A 56 -14.88 -30.72 -10.86
CA ASN A 56 -15.76 -29.72 -10.27
C ASN A 56 -15.18 -28.31 -10.13
N ILE A 57 -15.45 -27.44 -11.11
CA ILE A 57 -15.13 -26.01 -11.06
C ILE A 57 -15.94 -25.26 -9.98
N ALA A 58 -16.90 -25.93 -9.34
CA ALA A 58 -17.63 -25.37 -8.21
C ALA A 58 -16.71 -25.14 -7.01
N TRP A 59 -16.98 -24.10 -6.24
CA TRP A 59 -16.28 -23.83 -5.00
C TRP A 59 -16.65 -24.87 -3.95
N ALA A 60 -15.66 -25.64 -3.47
CA ALA A 60 -15.85 -26.57 -2.37
C ALA A 60 -15.52 -25.88 -1.04
N ASP A 61 -16.39 -26.03 -0.05
CA ASP A 61 -16.14 -25.52 1.29
C ASP A 61 -15.20 -26.46 2.05
N VAL A 62 -14.13 -25.92 2.58
CA VAL A 62 -13.17 -26.63 3.43
C VAL A 62 -12.99 -25.84 4.72
N ALA A 63 -13.28 -26.48 5.85
CA ALA A 63 -13.10 -25.85 7.16
C ALA A 63 -11.60 -25.65 7.45
N SER A 64 -11.26 -24.46 7.97
CA SER A 64 -9.90 -24.16 8.40
C SER A 64 -9.52 -25.01 9.62
N ALA A 65 -8.32 -25.56 9.60
CA ALA A 65 -7.68 -26.33 10.66
C ALA A 65 -6.18 -26.06 10.62
N ALA A 66 -5.43 -26.43 11.67
CA ALA A 66 -3.96 -26.33 11.65
C ALA A 66 -3.36 -26.99 10.40
N THR A 67 -3.90 -28.16 10.00
CA THR A 67 -3.67 -28.76 8.69
C THR A 67 -4.99 -28.77 7.92
N THR A 68 -5.12 -27.87 6.95
CA THR A 68 -6.27 -27.77 6.03
C THR A 68 -5.95 -28.56 4.78
N ASN A 69 -6.44 -29.80 4.67
CA ASN A 69 -6.06 -30.70 3.58
C ASN A 69 -6.73 -30.28 2.26
N LEU A 70 -5.91 -29.95 1.26
CA LEU A 70 -6.34 -29.53 -0.08
C LEU A 70 -6.16 -30.62 -1.15
N SER A 71 -5.65 -31.82 -0.82
CA SER A 71 -5.32 -32.85 -1.82
C SER A 71 -6.54 -33.38 -2.58
N ALA A 72 -7.62 -33.68 -1.87
CA ALA A 72 -8.84 -34.31 -2.41
C ALA A 72 -10.00 -33.32 -2.59
N THR A 73 -9.72 -32.03 -2.77
CA THR A 73 -10.76 -31.00 -2.92
C THR A 73 -10.94 -30.60 -4.39
N SER A 74 -11.99 -29.80 -4.67
CA SER A 74 -12.17 -29.12 -5.94
C SER A 74 -10.96 -28.23 -6.31
N SER A 75 -10.77 -27.92 -7.59
CA SER A 75 -9.79 -26.93 -8.04
C SER A 75 -10.03 -25.54 -7.44
N ASN A 76 -11.28 -25.23 -7.08
CA ASN A 76 -11.68 -23.99 -6.40
C ASN A 76 -12.12 -24.31 -4.97
N VAL A 77 -11.45 -23.75 -3.98
CA VAL A 77 -11.67 -24.03 -2.56
C VAL A 77 -12.03 -22.73 -1.82
N ARG A 78 -13.19 -22.75 -1.15
CA ARG A 78 -13.54 -21.73 -0.18
C ARG A 78 -13.17 -22.21 1.22
N ILE A 79 -12.14 -21.58 1.80
CA ILE A 79 -11.72 -21.88 3.16
C ILE A 79 -12.65 -21.15 4.14
N THR A 80 -13.35 -21.94 4.98
CA THR A 80 -14.30 -21.46 5.98
C THR A 80 -13.70 -21.55 7.38
N GLY A 81 -14.26 -20.76 8.33
CA GLY A 81 -13.80 -20.72 9.72
C GLY A 81 -12.63 -19.75 9.95
N THR A 82 -12.10 -19.76 11.17
CA THR A 82 -11.13 -18.76 11.67
C THR A 82 -9.88 -19.39 12.27
N THR A 83 -9.72 -20.71 12.18
CA THR A 83 -8.58 -21.43 12.73
C THR A 83 -7.31 -21.11 11.94
N THR A 84 -6.22 -20.84 12.65
CA THR A 84 -4.89 -20.63 12.05
C THR A 84 -4.47 -21.87 11.25
N ILE A 85 -3.95 -21.65 10.04
CA ILE A 85 -3.47 -22.70 9.14
C ILE A 85 -1.94 -22.67 9.12
N THR A 86 -1.34 -23.83 9.37
CA THR A 86 0.11 -24.03 9.33
C THR A 86 0.54 -24.99 8.21
N SER A 87 -0.42 -25.70 7.59
CA SER A 87 -0.19 -26.66 6.51
C SER A 87 -1.44 -26.84 5.65
N PHE A 88 -1.25 -27.14 4.36
CA PHE A 88 -2.32 -27.58 3.45
C PHE A 88 -2.35 -29.09 3.20
N GLY A 89 -1.67 -29.86 4.04
CA GLY A 89 -1.62 -31.33 3.94
C GLY A 89 -0.70 -31.82 2.82
N THR A 90 -0.69 -33.15 2.64
CA THR A 90 0.16 -33.79 1.63
C THR A 90 -0.61 -33.92 0.32
N ALA A 91 0.02 -33.54 -0.79
CA ALA A 91 -0.52 -33.67 -2.13
C ALA A 91 0.63 -33.89 -3.13
N ASP A 92 0.29 -34.37 -4.32
CA ASP A 92 1.23 -34.54 -5.42
C ASP A 92 1.81 -33.19 -5.85
N SER A 93 3.09 -33.18 -6.25
CA SER A 93 3.74 -31.98 -6.78
C SER A 93 3.05 -31.46 -8.02
N GLY A 94 2.87 -30.15 -8.11
CA GLY A 94 2.20 -29.48 -9.22
C GLY A 94 0.69 -29.34 -9.06
N LEU A 95 0.06 -29.95 -8.05
CA LEU A 95 -1.35 -29.75 -7.77
C LEU A 95 -1.61 -28.28 -7.40
N MET A 96 -2.57 -27.65 -8.11
CA MET A 96 -2.93 -26.24 -7.88
C MET A 96 -4.35 -26.11 -7.31
N ARG A 97 -4.56 -25.12 -6.44
CA ARG A 97 -5.86 -24.77 -5.87
C ARG A 97 -6.07 -23.27 -5.90
N ASN A 98 -7.19 -22.81 -6.43
CA ASN A 98 -7.66 -21.45 -6.25
C ASN A 98 -8.33 -21.35 -4.89
N LEU A 99 -7.88 -20.44 -4.06
CA LEU A 99 -8.37 -20.25 -2.70
C LEU A 99 -9.19 -18.98 -2.60
N ARG A 100 -10.29 -19.04 -1.84
CA ARG A 100 -11.06 -17.90 -1.38
C ARG A 100 -11.31 -18.05 0.12
N PHE A 101 -11.03 -17.01 0.88
CA PHE A 101 -11.23 -17.02 2.33
C PHE A 101 -12.59 -16.45 2.69
N ALA A 102 -13.38 -17.18 3.50
CA ALA A 102 -14.70 -16.74 3.94
C ALA A 102 -14.64 -15.84 5.18
N ALA A 103 -13.53 -15.86 5.93
CA ALA A 103 -13.33 -15.12 7.17
C ALA A 103 -11.87 -14.76 7.38
N ALA A 104 -11.62 -13.98 8.44
CA ALA A 104 -10.26 -13.69 8.92
C ALA A 104 -9.68 -14.93 9.61
N LEU A 105 -8.50 -15.35 9.18
CA LEU A 105 -7.65 -16.36 9.80
C LEU A 105 -6.18 -16.04 9.55
N THR A 106 -5.27 -16.72 10.22
CA THR A 106 -3.83 -16.56 9.98
C THR A 106 -3.29 -17.74 9.19
N LEU A 107 -2.62 -17.45 8.06
CA LEU A 107 -1.71 -18.38 7.40
C LEU A 107 -0.33 -18.19 8.04
N THR A 108 0.26 -19.25 8.59
CA THR A 108 1.58 -19.17 9.22
C THR A 108 2.66 -19.52 8.21
N HIS A 109 3.53 -18.55 7.93
CA HIS A 109 4.65 -18.76 7.02
C HIS A 109 5.64 -19.77 7.57
N ASN A 110 6.11 -20.66 6.69
CA ASN A 110 7.25 -21.51 6.92
C ASN A 110 8.07 -21.60 5.63
N ALA A 111 9.37 -21.42 5.72
CA ALA A 111 10.28 -21.35 4.56
C ALA A 111 10.31 -22.64 3.70
N SER A 112 9.76 -23.75 4.19
CA SER A 112 9.71 -25.03 3.47
C SER A 112 8.29 -25.53 3.27
N SER A 113 7.49 -25.63 4.35
CA SER A 113 6.20 -26.34 4.30
C SER A 113 5.01 -25.50 3.90
N LEU A 114 5.01 -24.16 4.17
CA LEU A 114 3.96 -23.23 3.73
C LEU A 114 4.59 -21.89 3.37
N ILE A 115 5.10 -21.80 2.16
CA ILE A 115 5.80 -20.62 1.66
C ILE A 115 4.75 -19.60 1.25
N LEU A 116 4.73 -18.46 1.95
CA LEU A 116 3.80 -17.35 1.70
C LEU A 116 4.51 -16.18 1.01
N PRO A 117 3.78 -15.38 0.22
CA PRO A 117 4.30 -14.13 -0.34
C PRO A 117 4.90 -13.23 0.75
N GLY A 118 6.08 -12.67 0.48
CA GLY A 118 6.79 -11.80 1.41
C GLY A 118 7.47 -12.49 2.59
N GLY A 119 7.42 -13.83 2.70
CA GLY A 119 8.10 -14.59 3.74
C GLY A 119 7.59 -14.31 5.17
N ALA A 120 6.33 -13.92 5.33
CA ALA A 120 5.72 -13.56 6.61
C ALA A 120 4.30 -14.14 6.73
N ASN A 121 3.79 -14.20 7.97
CA ASN A 121 2.41 -14.62 8.22
C ASN A 121 1.41 -13.68 7.54
N ILE A 122 0.33 -14.26 7.02
CA ILE A 122 -0.77 -13.50 6.40
C ILE A 122 -2.03 -13.67 7.22
N THR A 123 -2.58 -12.58 7.73
CA THR A 123 -3.95 -12.56 8.26
C THR A 123 -4.90 -12.27 7.10
N THR A 124 -5.79 -13.20 6.78
CA THR A 124 -6.78 -13.06 5.71
C THR A 124 -7.98 -12.23 6.15
N ALA A 125 -8.80 -11.83 5.19
CA ALA A 125 -10.12 -11.24 5.40
C ALA A 125 -11.16 -11.97 4.52
N ALA A 126 -12.44 -11.79 4.81
CA ALA A 126 -13.51 -12.33 3.99
C ALA A 126 -13.42 -11.83 2.54
N GLY A 127 -13.41 -12.75 1.58
CA GLY A 127 -13.30 -12.45 0.15
C GLY A 127 -11.88 -12.41 -0.40
N ASP A 128 -10.83 -12.44 0.43
CA ASP A 128 -9.44 -12.56 -0.05
C ASP A 128 -9.27 -13.83 -0.89
N THR A 129 -8.39 -13.77 -1.87
CA THR A 129 -8.09 -14.88 -2.77
C THR A 129 -6.60 -15.15 -2.88
N ALA A 130 -6.23 -16.38 -3.23
CA ALA A 130 -4.87 -16.77 -3.50
C ALA A 130 -4.83 -17.99 -4.43
N VAL A 131 -3.65 -18.34 -4.91
CA VAL A 131 -3.38 -19.63 -5.55
C VAL A 131 -2.36 -20.37 -4.70
N ALA A 132 -2.64 -21.63 -4.39
CA ALA A 132 -1.73 -22.54 -3.70
C ALA A 132 -1.29 -23.65 -4.65
N MET A 133 0.01 -23.90 -4.73
CA MET A 133 0.61 -24.99 -5.50
C MET A 133 1.39 -25.92 -4.58
N SER A 134 1.10 -27.22 -4.67
CA SER A 134 1.86 -28.24 -3.96
C SER A 134 3.24 -28.42 -4.59
N LEU A 135 4.25 -28.43 -3.75
CA LEU A 135 5.64 -28.77 -4.11
C LEU A 135 5.95 -30.25 -3.85
N GLY A 136 4.96 -31.01 -3.39
CA GLY A 136 5.09 -32.40 -2.95
C GLY A 136 5.52 -32.51 -1.47
N SER A 137 5.38 -33.71 -0.91
CA SER A 137 5.81 -34.03 0.46
C SER A 137 5.21 -33.12 1.55
N GLY A 138 4.02 -32.59 1.33
CA GLY A 138 3.34 -31.71 2.28
C GLY A 138 3.79 -30.23 2.21
N ASN A 139 4.66 -29.88 1.26
CA ASN A 139 5.12 -28.51 1.06
C ASN A 139 4.26 -27.77 0.03
N TRP A 140 3.96 -26.50 0.29
CA TRP A 140 3.09 -25.67 -0.53
C TRP A 140 3.67 -24.28 -0.72
N LEU A 141 3.50 -23.74 -1.94
CA LEU A 141 3.75 -22.36 -2.28
C LEU A 141 2.42 -21.63 -2.51
N VAL A 142 2.21 -20.53 -1.81
CA VAL A 142 1.08 -19.63 -2.03
C VAL A 142 1.57 -18.42 -2.80
N PHE A 143 0.85 -18.05 -3.83
CA PHE A 143 1.13 -16.88 -4.67
C PHE A 143 -0.17 -16.21 -5.13
N ASN A 144 -0.06 -15.06 -5.80
CA ASN A 144 -1.21 -14.27 -6.24
C ASN A 144 -2.22 -13.96 -5.12
N PHE A 145 -1.73 -13.74 -3.89
CA PHE A 145 -2.59 -13.34 -2.79
C PHE A 145 -3.16 -11.94 -3.06
N THR A 146 -4.50 -11.84 -3.08
CA THR A 146 -5.22 -10.60 -3.36
C THR A 146 -6.21 -10.30 -2.25
N ARG A 147 -6.19 -9.07 -1.75
CA ARG A 147 -7.13 -8.56 -0.75
C ARG A 147 -8.46 -8.17 -1.41
N ALA A 148 -9.57 -8.70 -0.89
CA ALA A 148 -10.91 -8.31 -1.34
C ALA A 148 -11.28 -6.86 -0.98
N ALA A 149 -10.79 -6.37 0.16
CA ALA A 149 -11.04 -5.03 0.67
C ALA A 149 -10.00 -3.98 0.20
N ALA A 150 -9.03 -4.38 -0.61
CA ALA A 150 -8.13 -3.41 -1.22
C ALA A 150 -8.93 -2.65 -2.29
N GLY A 151 -9.45 -1.49 -1.91
CA GLY A 151 -9.88 -0.52 -2.91
C GLY A 151 -8.79 -0.40 -3.97
N TYR A 152 -9.17 -0.25 -5.22
CA TYR A 152 -8.30 -0.12 -6.39
C TYR A 152 -7.32 1.06 -6.21
N ALA A 153 -6.29 0.88 -5.41
CA ALA A 153 -5.04 1.60 -5.51
C ALA A 153 -4.17 0.74 -6.43
N GLY A 154 -3.99 1.19 -7.65
CA GLY A 154 -3.40 0.50 -8.79
C GLY A 154 -2.45 -0.65 -8.45
N ASN A 155 -2.61 -1.73 -9.17
CA ASN A 155 -1.94 -3.01 -9.02
C ASN A 155 -0.40 -2.88 -9.01
N ILE A 156 0.17 -2.47 -7.90
CA ILE A 156 1.59 -2.60 -7.61
C ILE A 156 1.72 -3.82 -6.71
N LEU A 157 2.13 -4.94 -7.30
CA LEU A 157 2.60 -6.11 -6.58
C LEU A 157 3.89 -5.73 -5.85
N LEU A 158 3.76 -5.17 -4.66
CA LEU A 158 4.89 -5.01 -3.76
C LEU A 158 5.13 -6.35 -3.08
N ALA A 159 6.26 -6.94 -3.37
CA ALA A 159 6.74 -8.18 -2.75
C ALA A 159 7.04 -8.04 -1.24
N ASN A 160 6.70 -6.90 -0.66
CA ASN A 160 6.77 -6.65 0.77
C ASN A 160 5.53 -5.83 1.17
N PRO A 161 4.74 -6.20 2.19
CA PRO A 161 3.67 -5.37 2.69
C PRO A 161 4.27 -4.13 3.38
N VAL A 162 4.78 -3.20 2.57
CA VAL A 162 4.88 -1.83 3.03
C VAL A 162 3.45 -1.43 3.34
N ALA A 163 3.16 -1.13 4.60
CA ALA A 163 1.83 -0.70 5.00
C ALA A 163 1.31 0.30 3.96
N ALA A 164 0.06 0.18 3.52
CA ALA A 164 -0.54 1.02 2.47
C ALA A 164 -0.42 2.54 2.76
N ALA A 165 -0.08 2.90 4.00
CA ALA A 165 0.28 4.25 4.44
C ALA A 165 1.60 4.78 3.83
N ASN A 166 2.44 3.93 3.23
CA ASN A 166 3.78 4.32 2.77
C ASN A 166 3.90 4.35 1.23
N ILE A 167 2.79 4.22 0.50
CA ILE A 167 2.77 4.29 -0.96
C ILE A 167 2.01 5.54 -1.37
N GLY A 168 2.73 6.55 -1.85
CA GLY A 168 2.17 7.79 -2.34
C GLY A 168 2.37 8.99 -1.43
N ILE A 169 1.71 10.08 -1.75
CA ILE A 169 1.74 11.32 -0.99
C ILE A 169 0.75 11.23 0.16
N ASN A 170 1.27 11.27 1.39
CA ASN A 170 0.46 11.36 2.59
C ASN A 170 0.19 12.83 2.91
N ARG A 171 -1.01 13.15 3.42
CA ARG A 171 -1.40 14.52 3.76
C ARG A 171 -1.75 14.61 5.24
N GLY A 172 -1.23 15.64 5.90
CA GLY A 172 -1.63 16.01 7.26
C GLY A 172 -3.00 16.68 7.31
N THR A 173 -3.44 16.96 8.51
CA THR A 173 -4.62 17.81 8.75
C THR A 173 -4.20 19.26 8.67
N GLU A 174 -4.92 20.06 7.88
CA GLU A 174 -4.71 21.51 7.80
C GLU A 174 -4.89 22.15 9.19
N GLN A 175 -4.02 23.06 9.52
CA GLN A 175 -4.10 23.83 10.76
C GLN A 175 -4.25 25.33 10.44
N ALA A 176 -5.20 25.97 11.08
CA ALA A 176 -5.37 27.41 10.99
C ALA A 176 -4.21 28.14 11.70
N THR A 177 -3.74 29.22 11.07
CA THR A 177 -2.73 30.12 11.62
C THR A 177 -3.39 31.44 12.09
N THR A 178 -4.42 31.32 12.94
CA THR A 178 -5.26 32.44 13.42
C THR A 178 -5.07 32.74 14.90
N SER A 179 -4.17 32.02 15.58
CA SER A 179 -3.86 32.24 16.99
C SER A 179 -2.58 31.52 17.40
N GLY A 180 -2.06 31.88 18.58
CA GLY A 180 -0.84 31.26 19.13
C GLY A 180 0.43 31.76 18.47
N THR A 181 1.59 31.37 19.00
CA THR A 181 2.93 31.76 18.53
C THR A 181 3.61 30.60 17.78
N ALA A 182 3.01 29.43 17.73
CA ALA A 182 3.54 28.22 17.08
C ALA A 182 2.42 27.30 16.61
N ILE A 183 2.63 26.66 15.46
CA ILE A 183 1.80 25.59 14.91
C ILE A 183 2.68 24.37 14.74
N ASP A 184 2.33 23.27 15.38
CA ASP A 184 3.11 22.03 15.42
C ASP A 184 2.46 20.90 14.63
N PHE A 185 3.24 20.24 13.80
CA PHE A 185 2.95 18.94 13.24
C PHE A 185 3.87 17.92 13.92
N THR A 186 3.28 16.97 14.62
CA THR A 186 3.99 15.90 15.37
C THR A 186 3.63 14.52 14.84
N GLY A 187 4.46 13.53 15.15
CA GLY A 187 4.21 12.16 14.70
C GLY A 187 4.48 11.95 13.21
N ILE A 188 5.37 12.73 12.62
CA ILE A 188 5.88 12.48 11.26
C ILE A 188 6.60 11.13 11.28
N PRO A 189 6.16 10.15 10.44
CA PRO A 189 6.69 8.79 10.51
C PRO A 189 8.19 8.71 10.20
N ALA A 190 8.88 7.79 10.86
CA ALA A 190 10.26 7.47 10.51
C ALA A 190 10.36 6.96 9.05
N GLY A 191 11.45 7.32 8.36
CA GLY A 191 11.68 6.91 6.97
C GLY A 191 11.12 7.87 5.91
N VAL A 192 10.41 8.93 6.30
CA VAL A 192 10.00 10.00 5.38
C VAL A 192 11.24 10.61 4.73
N ARG A 193 11.20 10.78 3.41
CA ARG A 193 12.28 11.35 2.61
C ARG A 193 12.01 12.76 2.12
N ARG A 194 10.74 13.10 1.99
CA ARG A 194 10.32 14.44 1.54
C ARG A 194 9.11 14.91 2.32
N ILE A 195 9.14 16.20 2.70
CA ILE A 195 8.00 16.89 3.30
C ILE A 195 7.75 18.16 2.52
N THR A 196 6.51 18.41 2.15
CA THR A 196 6.08 19.68 1.57
C THR A 196 5.15 20.37 2.56
N ALA A 197 5.54 21.56 3.06
CA ALA A 197 4.67 22.40 3.87
C ALA A 197 4.10 23.51 3.01
N LEU A 198 2.77 23.61 2.99
CA LEU A 198 1.99 24.55 2.17
C LEU A 198 1.45 25.65 3.09
N LEU A 199 1.81 26.90 2.81
CA LEU A 199 1.35 28.09 3.51
C LEU A 199 0.35 28.84 2.63
N SER A 200 -0.76 29.26 3.20
CA SER A 200 -1.80 30.03 2.51
C SER A 200 -2.19 31.25 3.34
N GLY A 201 -1.75 32.43 2.93
CA GLY A 201 -2.10 33.71 3.56
C GLY A 201 -1.67 33.81 5.04
N VAL A 202 -0.57 33.19 5.41
CA VAL A 202 -0.09 33.21 6.81
C VAL A 202 0.39 34.61 7.20
N SER A 203 -0.12 35.12 8.29
CA SER A 203 0.18 36.44 8.85
C SER A 203 0.38 36.38 10.36
N THR A 204 0.96 37.43 10.90
CA THR A 204 1.17 37.63 12.35
C THR A 204 0.88 39.07 12.76
N ASN A 205 0.50 39.28 14.02
CA ASN A 205 0.18 40.58 14.57
C ASN A 205 1.40 41.48 14.86
N GLY A 206 2.60 41.08 14.48
CA GLY A 206 3.84 41.80 14.76
C GLY A 206 4.92 41.63 13.68
N ALA A 207 5.90 42.49 13.69
CA ALA A 207 7.02 42.44 12.76
C ALA A 207 8.03 41.39 13.21
N ALA A 208 8.03 40.24 12.56
CA ALA A 208 9.02 39.16 12.72
C ALA A 208 9.00 38.26 11.49
N ASN A 209 10.12 37.66 11.13
CA ASN A 209 10.18 36.68 10.05
C ASN A 209 9.44 35.39 10.45
N LEU A 210 8.69 34.83 9.55
CA LEU A 210 8.18 33.45 9.73
C LEU A 210 9.38 32.50 9.77
N ALA A 211 9.28 31.49 10.60
CA ALA A 211 10.33 30.52 10.87
C ALA A 211 9.82 29.10 10.86
N LEU A 212 10.40 28.25 10.00
CA LEU A 212 10.15 26.82 10.01
C LEU A 212 11.28 26.12 10.75
N ARG A 213 10.93 25.34 11.77
CA ARG A 213 11.88 24.56 12.57
C ARG A 213 11.56 23.08 12.45
N LEU A 214 12.60 22.25 12.39
CA LEU A 214 12.50 20.81 12.46
C LEU A 214 12.78 20.33 13.88
N GLY A 215 12.34 19.11 14.19
CA GLY A 215 12.59 18.52 15.50
C GLY A 215 12.60 17.00 15.46
N THR A 216 13.05 16.46 16.57
CA THR A 216 13.12 15.02 16.86
C THR A 216 12.19 14.68 18.04
N SER A 217 12.12 13.43 18.45
CA SER A 217 11.41 13.03 19.68
C SER A 217 11.88 13.81 20.93
N GLY A 218 13.11 14.34 20.91
CA GLY A 218 13.64 15.20 21.96
C GLY A 218 13.15 16.66 21.96
N GLY A 219 12.43 17.09 20.92
CA GLY A 219 11.88 18.45 20.80
C GLY A 219 12.28 19.16 19.51
N ILE A 220 11.88 20.43 19.44
CA ILE A 220 12.22 21.32 18.31
C ILE A 220 13.68 21.75 18.42
N VAL A 221 14.40 21.69 17.28
CA VAL A 221 15.77 22.14 17.17
C VAL A 221 15.79 23.61 16.75
N ALA A 222 16.50 24.44 17.51
CA ALA A 222 16.60 25.91 17.30
C ALA A 222 18.05 26.39 17.05
N THR A 223 18.92 25.49 16.57
CA THR A 223 20.32 25.80 16.23
C THR A 223 20.80 24.92 15.09
N GLY A 224 21.91 25.28 14.45
CA GLY A 224 22.56 24.46 13.43
C GLY A 224 21.96 24.57 12.02
N TYR A 225 21.07 25.52 11.79
CA TYR A 225 20.58 25.87 10.45
C TYR A 225 21.66 26.68 9.71
N SER A 226 21.90 26.33 8.46
CA SER A 226 22.86 27.00 7.59
C SER A 226 22.28 27.25 6.22
N GLY A 227 22.40 28.46 5.70
CA GLY A 227 21.85 28.83 4.39
C GLY A 227 21.45 30.31 4.35
N ILE A 228 20.54 30.63 3.44
CA ILE A 228 20.12 32.00 3.16
C ILE A 228 18.60 32.06 2.99
N PHE A 229 18.00 33.17 3.36
CA PHE A 229 16.62 33.55 3.04
C PHE A 229 16.55 34.99 2.56
N GLY A 230 15.49 35.34 1.90
CA GLY A 230 15.32 36.73 1.45
C GLY A 230 14.06 36.93 0.62
N TYR A 231 13.96 38.13 0.08
CA TYR A 231 12.91 38.49 -0.87
C TYR A 231 13.47 39.35 -2.00
N TRP A 232 12.77 39.30 -3.11
CA TRP A 232 13.02 40.13 -4.28
C TRP A 232 11.70 40.76 -4.76
N GLY A 233 11.73 42.07 -4.94
CA GLY A 233 10.59 42.81 -5.49
C GLY A 233 11.04 43.97 -6.38
N THR A 234 10.10 44.66 -6.98
CA THR A 234 10.35 45.76 -7.93
C THR A 234 10.99 47.01 -7.26
N VAL A 235 10.78 47.14 -5.97
CA VAL A 235 11.23 48.37 -5.22
C VAL A 235 12.28 48.06 -4.19
N SER A 236 12.50 46.82 -3.79
CA SER A 236 13.50 46.43 -2.79
C SER A 236 13.85 44.96 -2.84
N ALA A 237 15.01 44.60 -2.31
CA ALA A 237 15.46 43.26 -2.06
C ALA A 237 16.25 43.24 -0.74
N ALA A 238 16.14 42.14 0.00
CA ALA A 238 16.96 41.90 1.17
C ALA A 238 17.19 40.39 1.37
N TYR A 239 18.25 40.08 2.11
CA TYR A 239 18.57 38.69 2.46
C TYR A 239 19.16 38.63 3.87
N GLY A 240 19.11 37.42 4.45
CA GLY A 240 19.70 37.12 5.74
C GLY A 240 20.26 35.71 5.79
N ALA A 241 21.19 35.46 6.69
CA ALA A 241 21.72 34.14 6.95
C ALA A 241 20.80 33.35 7.91
N LEU A 242 20.69 32.05 7.68
CA LEU A 242 20.01 31.16 8.60
C LEU A 242 20.89 30.81 9.79
N SER A 243 20.28 30.61 10.97
CA SER A 243 21.00 30.19 12.18
C SER A 243 20.14 29.31 13.11
N ALA A 244 18.90 29.71 13.35
CA ALA A 244 17.99 29.10 14.33
C ALA A 244 16.75 28.43 13.69
N SER A 245 16.54 28.68 12.40
CA SER A 245 15.37 28.18 11.63
C SER A 245 15.56 28.42 10.14
N PHE A 246 14.71 27.82 9.31
CA PHE A 246 14.51 28.26 7.94
C PHE A 246 13.55 29.46 7.96
N ASN A 247 14.06 30.63 7.70
CA ASN A 247 13.33 31.87 7.82
C ASN A 247 12.67 32.27 6.48
N LEU A 248 11.53 32.96 6.58
CA LEU A 248 10.87 33.67 5.49
C LEU A 248 10.72 35.13 5.90
N THR A 249 11.02 36.03 4.99
CA THR A 249 10.84 37.44 5.24
C THR A 249 9.36 37.75 5.46
N ASN A 250 9.05 38.36 6.61
CA ASN A 250 7.75 38.89 6.98
C ASN A 250 8.04 40.17 7.78
N GLY A 251 8.04 41.30 7.09
CA GLY A 251 8.60 42.53 7.62
C GLY A 251 7.69 43.37 8.51
N SER A 252 6.36 43.14 8.44
CA SER A 252 5.37 43.90 9.21
C SER A 252 4.11 43.11 9.51
N ALA A 253 3.32 43.55 10.48
CA ALA A 253 2.11 42.89 10.93
C ALA A 253 1.09 42.57 9.82
N PRO A 254 0.82 43.43 8.82
CA PRO A 254 -0.14 43.13 7.76
C PRO A 254 0.40 42.23 6.63
N ASP A 255 1.65 41.79 6.73
CA ASP A 255 2.26 40.99 5.66
C ASP A 255 1.64 39.57 5.65
N THR A 256 1.28 39.12 4.46
CA THR A 256 0.74 37.74 4.27
C THR A 256 1.68 36.92 3.41
N THR A 257 2.01 35.74 3.85
CA THR A 257 2.91 34.82 3.17
C THR A 257 2.13 33.65 2.59
N THR A 258 2.32 33.38 1.28
CA THR A 258 1.77 32.21 0.59
C THR A 258 2.89 31.52 -0.18
N GLY A 259 2.97 30.21 -0.10
CA GLY A 259 4.01 29.44 -0.78
C GLY A 259 4.21 28.04 -0.20
N ARG A 260 5.34 27.46 -0.55
CA ARG A 260 5.68 26.12 -0.09
C ARG A 260 7.13 25.98 0.34
N PHE A 261 7.34 25.30 1.45
CA PHE A 261 8.61 24.66 1.77
C PHE A 261 8.64 23.24 1.18
N VAL A 262 9.78 22.89 0.61
CA VAL A 262 10.12 21.50 0.30
C VAL A 262 11.32 21.14 1.16
N LEU A 263 11.17 20.11 1.96
CA LEU A 263 12.19 19.54 2.83
C LEU A 263 12.56 18.17 2.27
N GLU A 264 13.84 17.94 1.99
CA GLU A 264 14.34 16.71 1.40
C GLU A 264 15.43 16.10 2.29
N ASN A 265 15.30 14.83 2.60
CA ASN A 265 16.32 14.10 3.34
C ASN A 265 17.50 13.79 2.42
N ILE A 266 18.65 14.35 2.70
CA ILE A 266 19.88 14.11 1.91
C ILE A 266 20.45 12.72 2.24
N SER A 267 20.65 12.46 3.54
CA SER A 267 21.16 11.19 4.06
C SER A 267 21.08 11.18 5.58
N GLY A 268 20.77 10.05 6.21
CA GLY A 268 20.63 9.95 7.66
C GLY A 268 19.68 11.01 8.22
N ASN A 269 20.15 11.89 9.07
CA ASN A 269 19.37 12.96 9.68
C ASN A 269 19.63 14.35 9.06
N ASN A 270 20.28 14.42 7.90
CA ASN A 270 20.55 15.68 7.19
C ASN A 270 19.40 16.06 6.27
N TRP A 271 18.92 17.28 6.41
CA TRP A 271 17.79 17.80 5.66
C TRP A 271 18.15 19.07 4.90
N LEU A 272 17.76 19.13 3.63
CA LEU A 272 17.76 20.32 2.79
C LEU A 272 16.36 20.91 2.81
N ALA A 273 16.25 22.23 2.95
CA ALA A 273 15.00 22.96 2.80
C ALA A 273 15.11 24.00 1.70
N SER A 274 14.06 24.13 0.93
CA SER A 274 13.85 25.23 -0.01
C SER A 274 12.44 25.79 0.15
N PHE A 275 12.31 27.12 0.07
CA PHE A 275 11.02 27.80 0.00
C PHE A 275 10.93 28.62 -1.28
N THR A 276 9.74 28.58 -1.86
CA THR A 276 9.35 29.49 -2.95
C THR A 276 7.92 29.93 -2.70
N GLY A 277 7.74 31.23 -2.67
CA GLY A 277 6.42 31.82 -2.43
C GLY A 277 6.43 33.32 -2.61
N SER A 278 5.37 33.96 -2.15
CA SER A 278 5.19 35.40 -2.18
C SER A 278 4.85 35.94 -0.80
N VAL A 279 5.28 37.18 -0.57
CA VAL A 279 4.83 38.00 0.54
C VAL A 279 4.06 39.18 -0.05
N SER A 280 2.85 39.43 0.44
CA SER A 280 2.08 40.64 0.12
C SER A 280 2.15 41.60 1.29
N SER A 281 2.55 42.83 1.06
CA SER A 281 2.73 43.83 2.07
C SER A 281 2.40 45.23 1.49
N GLY A 282 1.50 45.96 2.12
CA GLY A 282 1.16 47.34 1.75
C GLY A 282 0.77 47.54 0.29
N GLY A 283 0.16 46.50 -0.34
CA GLY A 283 -0.22 46.53 -1.78
C GLY A 283 0.89 46.10 -2.73
N ASN A 284 2.09 45.82 -2.25
CA ASN A 284 3.19 45.27 -3.03
C ASN A 284 3.28 43.74 -2.85
N ILE A 285 3.79 43.05 -3.87
CA ILE A 285 4.03 41.61 -3.83
C ILE A 285 5.52 41.36 -4.12
N TRP A 286 6.16 40.58 -3.27
CA TRP A 286 7.55 40.16 -3.42
C TRP A 286 7.67 38.67 -3.52
N VAL A 287 8.63 38.18 -4.29
CA VAL A 287 9.04 36.77 -4.23
C VAL A 287 9.84 36.55 -2.95
N SER A 288 9.42 35.60 -2.12
CA SER A 288 10.18 35.19 -0.94
C SER A 288 10.82 33.83 -1.20
N TYR A 289 12.05 33.67 -0.76
CA TYR A 289 12.82 32.45 -0.93
C TYR A 289 13.61 32.11 0.33
N CYS A 290 13.89 30.82 0.49
CA CYS A 290 14.79 30.27 1.50
C CYS A 290 15.49 29.05 0.91
N SER A 291 16.75 28.87 1.21
CA SER A 291 17.49 27.65 0.90
C SER A 291 18.51 27.39 2.00
N GLY A 292 18.52 26.19 2.55
CA GLY A 292 19.46 25.87 3.62
C GLY A 292 19.38 24.40 4.04
N VAL A 293 20.27 24.06 4.96
CA VAL A 293 20.43 22.70 5.48
C VAL A 293 20.46 22.69 7.01
N ILE A 294 20.13 21.55 7.57
CA ILE A 294 20.27 21.23 8.99
C ILE A 294 20.63 19.74 9.16
N ALA A 295 21.54 19.46 10.09
CA ALA A 295 21.79 18.10 10.60
C ALA A 295 21.08 17.93 11.94
N LEU A 296 20.06 17.10 12.01
CA LEU A 296 19.35 16.77 13.24
C LEU A 296 20.12 15.74 14.06
N GLY A 297 20.05 15.84 15.39
CA GLY A 297 20.65 14.86 16.29
C GLY A 297 19.90 13.51 16.39
N GLY A 298 18.83 13.32 15.62
CA GLY A 298 18.00 12.11 15.59
C GLY A 298 17.01 12.14 14.43
N VAL A 299 16.18 11.11 14.34
CA VAL A 299 15.14 10.98 13.30
C VAL A 299 14.16 12.15 13.43
N LEU A 300 13.84 12.80 12.30
CA LEU A 300 12.81 13.83 12.23
C LEU A 300 11.45 13.21 12.56
N ASP A 301 10.71 13.82 13.49
CA ASP A 301 9.35 13.41 13.84
C ASP A 301 8.37 14.58 13.97
N ARG A 302 8.88 15.84 13.91
CA ARG A 302 8.04 17.03 14.04
C ARG A 302 8.56 18.22 13.25
N LEU A 303 7.62 19.11 12.97
CA LEU A 303 7.85 20.36 12.27
C LEU A 303 7.04 21.46 12.98
N ARG A 304 7.63 22.63 13.16
CA ARG A 304 7.00 23.81 13.77
C ARG A 304 7.07 24.99 12.84
N LEU A 305 5.92 25.60 12.55
CA LEU A 305 5.86 26.98 12.05
C LEU A 305 5.74 27.92 13.24
N THR A 306 6.59 28.96 13.28
CA THR A 306 6.62 29.99 14.33
C THR A 306 7.17 31.30 13.73
N THR A 307 7.61 32.24 14.55
CA THR A 307 8.42 33.41 14.14
C THR A 307 9.85 33.25 14.66
N ASP A 308 10.79 33.98 14.08
CA ASP A 308 12.19 33.97 14.52
C ASP A 308 12.36 34.46 15.96
N THR A 309 11.57 35.44 16.38
CA THR A 309 11.52 35.95 17.75
C THR A 309 10.66 35.12 18.71
N GLY A 310 9.70 34.33 18.18
CA GLY A 310 8.75 33.54 18.97
C GLY A 310 7.67 34.34 19.71
N THR A 311 7.60 35.67 19.47
CA THR A 311 6.71 36.56 20.22
C THR A 311 5.41 36.92 19.50
N PRO A 312 5.41 37.29 18.19
CA PRO A 312 4.19 37.59 17.46
C PRO A 312 3.26 36.37 17.38
N THR A 313 1.96 36.63 17.55
CA THR A 313 0.93 35.62 17.37
C THR A 313 0.44 35.59 15.93
N PHE A 314 0.13 34.43 15.46
CA PHE A 314 -0.58 34.22 14.18
C PHE A 314 -1.97 34.86 14.25
N ASP A 315 -2.43 35.47 13.16
CA ASP A 315 -3.71 36.17 13.07
C ASP A 315 -4.49 35.88 11.78
N ALA A 316 -3.86 35.27 10.77
CA ALA A 316 -4.53 34.85 9.53
C ALA A 316 -3.83 33.68 8.85
N GLY A 317 -4.61 32.99 7.99
CA GLY A 317 -4.11 31.97 7.09
C GLY A 317 -4.20 30.53 7.61
N ALA A 318 -3.53 29.63 6.91
CA ALA A 318 -3.48 28.23 7.23
C ALA A 318 -2.16 27.58 6.73
N ILE A 319 -1.80 26.46 7.35
CA ILE A 319 -0.69 25.62 6.95
C ILE A 319 -1.11 24.15 6.91
N ASN A 320 -0.62 23.42 5.92
CA ASN A 320 -0.70 21.95 5.91
C ASN A 320 0.63 21.34 5.47
N ILE A 321 0.83 20.06 5.79
CA ILE A 321 1.99 19.30 5.34
C ILE A 321 1.58 18.08 4.53
N MET A 322 2.44 17.70 3.59
CA MET A 322 2.39 16.42 2.88
C MET A 322 3.76 15.76 3.02
N TRP A 323 3.82 14.42 2.99
CA TRP A 323 5.08 13.71 3.06
C TRP A 323 5.10 12.47 2.18
N GLU A 324 6.32 12.06 1.79
CA GLU A 324 6.63 10.91 0.95
C GLU A 324 7.77 10.09 1.59
N PHE A 325 7.76 8.78 1.35
CA PHE A 325 8.79 7.84 1.86
C PHE A 325 9.85 7.50 0.82
#